data_cd31b1b086e9fe529e0025cde0dc9363
#
_entry.id   cd31b1b086e9fe529e0025cde0dc9363
#
_cell.length_a   1.000
_cell.length_b   1.000
_cell.length_c   1.000
_cell.angle_alpha   90.00
_cell.angle_beta   90.00
_cell.angle_gamma   90.00
#
_symmetry.space_group_name_H-M   'P 1'
#
loop_
_entity.id
_entity.type
_entity.pdbx_description
1 polymer ?
#
loop_
_entity_poly.entity_id
_entity_poly.type
_entity_poly.pdbx_seq_one_letter_code
_entity_poly.pdbx_strand_id
1 'polypeptide(L)'
;DLTRLGELAQGNHPGRPRLEALACDLEDGSLPAFFQRRFGGIVVTNYLHRPLFGPIAAALAPGGVLIYETFAKGNERFGKPSNPAFLLDEGELLRAYQDRLKVIAYEDVVVDEPRPAAVQRLCAQARTA
;
A
#
# COMPACT_ATOMS: atom_id res chain seq x y z
N ASP A 1 7.65 -1.43 -8.53
CA ASP A 1 8.25 -0.37 -9.34
C ASP A 1 7.17 0.53 -9.91
N LEU A 2 7.24 1.82 -9.58
CA LEU A 2 6.23 2.81 -10.01
C LEU A 2 6.21 3.00 -11.53
N THR A 3 7.36 2.85 -12.20
CA THR A 3 7.43 2.94 -13.65
C THR A 3 6.59 1.85 -14.31
N ARG A 4 6.71 0.63 -13.81
CA ARG A 4 5.92 -0.50 -14.31
C ARG A 4 4.43 -0.32 -14.06
N LEU A 5 4.08 0.21 -12.87
CA LEU A 5 2.68 0.51 -12.56
C LEU A 5 2.14 1.58 -13.49
N GLY A 6 2.94 2.59 -13.83
CA GLY A 6 2.55 3.61 -14.79
C GLY A 6 2.28 3.03 -16.17
N GLU A 7 3.10 2.08 -16.62
CA GLU A 7 2.89 1.39 -17.89
C GLU A 7 1.58 0.59 -17.88
N LEU A 8 1.30 -0.11 -16.79
CA LEU A 8 0.04 -0.85 -16.64
C LEU A 8 -1.17 0.09 -16.62
N ALA A 9 -1.04 1.25 -16.00
CA ALA A 9 -2.12 2.22 -15.91
C ALA A 9 -2.49 2.82 -17.27
N GLN A 10 -1.55 2.85 -18.22
CA GLN A 10 -1.80 3.35 -19.57
C GLN A 10 -2.50 2.34 -20.47
N GLY A 11 -2.55 1.09 -20.05
CA GLY A 11 -3.29 0.06 -20.79
C GLY A 11 -4.78 0.23 -20.60
N ASN A 12 -5.44 0.83 -21.58
CA ASN A 12 -6.88 1.04 -21.54
C ASN A 12 -7.62 -0.22 -21.93
N HIS A 13 -8.30 -0.82 -20.96
CA HIS A 13 -9.19 -1.94 -21.19
C HIS A 13 -10.61 -1.47 -20.89
N PRO A 14 -11.49 -1.32 -21.91
CA PRO A 14 -12.87 -0.92 -21.69
C PRO A 14 -13.56 -1.85 -20.67
N GLY A 15 -14.29 -1.25 -19.74
CA GLY A 15 -15.04 -2.00 -18.74
C GLY A 15 -14.24 -2.41 -17.49
N ARG A 16 -12.97 -2.08 -17.40
CA ARG A 16 -12.15 -2.35 -16.21
C ARG A 16 -11.92 -1.08 -15.42
N PRO A 17 -11.77 -1.18 -14.07
CA PRO A 17 -11.38 -0.04 -13.26
C PRO A 17 -10.06 0.54 -13.75
N ARG A 18 -9.98 1.85 -13.76
CA ARG A 18 -8.78 2.55 -14.18
C ARG A 18 -7.73 2.44 -13.08
N LEU A 19 -6.53 2.02 -13.43
CA LEU A 19 -5.38 2.01 -12.54
C LEU A 19 -4.55 3.27 -12.80
N GLU A 20 -4.32 4.06 -11.78
CA GLU A 20 -3.43 5.21 -11.82
C GLU A 20 -2.23 4.95 -10.91
N ALA A 21 -1.04 5.23 -11.40
CA ALA A 21 0.18 5.17 -10.62
C ALA A 21 0.70 6.59 -10.42
N LEU A 22 0.84 7.01 -9.17
CA LEU A 22 1.29 8.33 -8.82
C LEU A 22 2.54 8.23 -7.96
N ALA A 23 3.59 8.98 -8.33
CA ALA A 23 4.78 9.12 -7.52
C ALA A 23 4.69 10.45 -6.78
N CYS A 24 4.56 10.37 -5.47
CA CYS A 24 4.42 11.55 -4.62
C CYS A 24 5.40 11.47 -3.45
N ASP A 25 5.91 12.62 -3.04
CA ASP A 25 6.60 12.74 -1.77
C ASP A 25 5.53 13.04 -0.71
N LEU A 26 5.21 12.03 0.07
CA LEU A 26 4.20 12.13 1.11
C LEU A 26 4.78 12.53 2.47
N GLU A 27 6.09 12.72 2.55
CA GLU A 27 6.79 13.00 3.81
C GLU A 27 6.85 14.49 4.14
N ASP A 28 6.44 15.37 3.24
CA ASP A 28 6.45 16.80 3.50
C ASP A 28 5.35 17.28 4.45
N GLY A 29 4.51 16.35 4.93
CA GLY A 29 3.44 16.65 5.88
C GLY A 29 2.16 17.17 5.25
N SER A 30 2.14 17.43 3.95
CA SER A 30 0.92 17.82 3.25
C SER A 30 0.27 16.61 2.60
N LEU A 31 -1.07 16.62 2.49
CA LEU A 31 -1.79 15.60 1.75
C LEU A 31 -1.83 16.02 0.29
N PRO A 32 -1.26 15.23 -0.62
CA PRO A 32 -1.35 15.53 -2.05
C PRO A 32 -2.81 15.65 -2.50
N ALA A 33 -3.03 16.48 -3.51
CA ALA A 33 -4.37 16.71 -4.03
C ALA A 33 -5.08 15.43 -4.47
N PHE A 34 -4.33 14.38 -4.87
CA PHE A 34 -4.95 13.14 -5.29
C PHE A 34 -5.74 12.44 -4.19
N PHE A 35 -5.45 12.69 -2.91
CA PHE A 35 -6.24 12.13 -1.81
C PHE A 35 -7.66 12.70 -1.73
N GLN A 36 -7.94 13.76 -2.47
CA GLN A 36 -9.30 14.29 -2.59
C GLN A 36 -10.12 13.56 -3.67
N ARG A 37 -9.46 12.74 -4.46
CA ARG A 37 -10.09 11.91 -5.49
C ARG A 37 -10.47 10.56 -4.91
N ARG A 38 -11.20 9.77 -5.70
CA ARG A 38 -11.54 8.38 -5.38
C ARG A 38 -11.00 7.46 -6.45
N PHE A 39 -10.34 6.39 -6.03
CA PHE A 39 -9.65 5.47 -6.94
C PHE A 39 -10.23 4.07 -6.84
N GLY A 40 -10.30 3.39 -7.99
CA GLY A 40 -10.66 1.97 -8.04
C GLY A 40 -9.54 1.05 -7.55
N GLY A 41 -8.31 1.55 -7.53
CA GLY A 41 -7.18 0.79 -7.01
C GLY A 41 -6.07 1.72 -6.54
N ILE A 42 -5.46 1.35 -5.42
CA ILE A 42 -4.28 2.04 -4.88
C ILE A 42 -3.24 0.99 -4.55
N VAL A 43 -2.01 1.21 -5.00
CA VAL A 43 -0.88 0.33 -4.70
C VAL A 43 0.19 1.15 -3.98
N VAL A 44 0.60 0.68 -2.79
CA VAL A 44 1.66 1.29 -2.00
C VAL A 44 2.76 0.26 -1.80
N THR A 45 3.98 0.61 -2.16
CA THR A 45 5.13 -0.28 -2.00
C THR A 45 6.30 0.45 -1.38
N ASN A 46 6.97 -0.21 -0.43
CA ASN A 46 8.21 0.26 0.18
C ASN A 46 8.10 1.66 0.78
N TYR A 47 6.95 1.96 1.38
CA TYR A 47 6.69 3.25 1.99
C TYR A 47 5.86 3.08 3.24
N LEU A 48 6.27 3.75 4.32
CA LEU A 48 5.56 3.72 5.59
C LEU A 48 5.46 5.12 6.17
N HIS A 49 4.24 5.63 6.24
CA HIS A 49 3.91 6.86 6.95
C HIS A 49 2.55 6.65 7.59
N ARG A 50 2.55 6.31 8.86
CA ARG A 50 1.35 5.87 9.58
C ARG A 50 0.17 6.84 9.53
N PRO A 51 0.38 8.18 9.58
CA PRO A 51 -0.74 9.12 9.45
C PRO A 51 -1.53 8.99 8.15
N LEU A 52 -0.95 8.34 7.12
CA LEU A 52 -1.65 8.18 5.83
C LEU A 52 -2.50 6.91 5.75
N PHE A 53 -2.47 6.03 6.73
CA PHE A 53 -3.29 4.82 6.69
C PHE A 53 -4.77 5.13 6.49
N GLY A 54 -5.31 6.07 7.26
CA GLY A 54 -6.71 6.49 7.11
C GLY A 54 -7.00 7.17 5.78
N PRO A 55 -6.25 8.21 5.40
CA PRO A 55 -6.45 8.88 4.11
C PRO A 55 -6.35 7.96 2.91
N ILE A 56 -5.45 6.98 2.91
CA ILE A 56 -5.34 5.99 1.83
C ILE A 56 -6.64 5.19 1.71
N ALA A 57 -7.16 4.68 2.83
CA ALA A 57 -8.43 3.95 2.81
C ALA A 57 -9.59 4.84 2.32
N ALA A 58 -9.62 6.09 2.76
CA ALA A 58 -10.67 7.04 2.38
C ALA A 58 -10.61 7.43 0.90
N ALA A 59 -9.45 7.29 0.26
CA ALA A 59 -9.30 7.60 -1.16
C ALA A 59 -9.77 6.48 -2.08
N LEU A 60 -10.16 5.32 -1.55
CA LEU A 60 -10.73 4.24 -2.36
C LEU A 60 -12.19 4.54 -2.69
N ALA A 61 -12.55 4.35 -3.96
CA ALA A 61 -13.94 4.33 -4.37
C ALA A 61 -14.64 3.10 -3.77
N PRO A 62 -15.98 3.09 -3.66
CA PRO A 62 -16.69 1.89 -3.25
C PRO A 62 -16.28 0.69 -4.12
N GLY A 63 -15.91 -0.41 -3.48
CA GLY A 63 -15.39 -1.59 -4.18
C GLY A 63 -13.94 -1.50 -4.62
N GLY A 64 -13.28 -0.36 -4.41
CA GLY A 64 -11.87 -0.17 -4.77
C GLY A 64 -10.94 -1.06 -3.95
N VAL A 65 -9.79 -1.39 -4.50
CA VAL A 65 -8.84 -2.33 -3.91
C VAL A 65 -7.55 -1.63 -3.53
N LEU A 66 -7.08 -1.91 -2.32
CA LEU A 66 -5.77 -1.49 -1.83
C LEU A 66 -4.83 -2.69 -1.85
N ILE A 67 -3.65 -2.49 -2.44
CA ILE A 67 -2.54 -3.42 -2.32
C ILE A 67 -1.40 -2.67 -1.64
N TYR A 68 -0.96 -3.15 -0.49
CA TYR A 68 0.05 -2.48 0.32
C TYR A 68 1.12 -3.48 0.70
N GLU A 69 2.39 -3.17 0.38
CA GLU A 69 3.53 -3.98 0.77
C GLU A 69 4.65 -3.07 1.24
N THR A 70 5.17 -3.32 2.44
CA THR A 70 6.35 -2.62 2.91
C THR A 70 7.08 -3.47 3.95
N PHE A 71 8.23 -2.98 4.40
CA PHE A 71 9.13 -3.71 5.27
C PHE A 71 8.61 -3.75 6.70
N ALA A 72 8.91 -4.84 7.39
CA ALA A 72 8.52 -5.07 8.77
C ALA A 72 9.75 -5.29 9.66
N LYS A 73 9.55 -5.19 10.97
CA LYS A 73 10.60 -5.47 11.95
C LYS A 73 11.13 -6.89 11.74
N GLY A 74 12.45 -7.02 11.84
CA GLY A 74 13.17 -8.20 11.42
C GLY A 74 13.96 -7.95 10.13
N ASN A 75 13.57 -6.95 9.33
CA ASN A 75 14.26 -6.64 8.09
C ASN A 75 15.68 -6.15 8.31
N GLU A 76 15.98 -5.57 9.47
CA GLU A 76 17.32 -5.12 9.83
C GLU A 76 18.35 -6.24 9.80
N ARG A 77 17.92 -7.49 9.92
CA ARG A 77 18.81 -8.66 9.78
C ARG A 77 19.32 -8.86 8.37
N PHE A 78 18.60 -8.29 7.39
CA PHE A 78 18.89 -8.50 5.98
C PHE A 78 19.48 -7.27 5.29
N GLY A 79 19.39 -6.11 5.94
CA GLY A 79 19.87 -4.86 5.36
C GLY A 79 18.95 -3.70 5.62
N LYS A 80 18.86 -2.81 4.67
CA LYS A 80 18.02 -1.61 4.78
C LYS A 80 16.66 -1.82 4.12
N PRO A 81 15.61 -1.17 4.60
CA PRO A 81 15.60 -0.26 5.75
C PRO A 81 15.83 -1.00 7.06
N SER A 82 16.57 -0.37 7.97
CA SER A 82 16.88 -0.92 9.29
C SER A 82 16.38 -0.03 10.43
N ASN A 83 16.03 1.23 10.13
CA ASN A 83 15.48 2.14 11.12
C ASN A 83 14.06 1.68 11.53
N PRO A 84 13.83 1.43 12.84
CA PRO A 84 12.50 0.98 13.28
C PRO A 84 11.34 1.89 12.88
N ALA A 85 11.61 3.18 12.67
CA ALA A 85 10.56 4.12 12.23
C ALA A 85 10.00 3.77 10.85
N PHE A 86 10.75 3.02 10.04
CA PHE A 86 10.33 2.61 8.70
C PHE A 86 9.90 1.15 8.62
N LEU A 87 9.75 0.50 9.77
CA LEU A 87 9.41 -0.92 9.82
C LEU A 87 8.08 -1.10 10.56
N LEU A 88 7.20 -1.88 9.95
CA LEU A 88 5.93 -2.25 10.56
C LEU A 88 6.14 -3.14 11.78
N ASP A 89 5.35 -2.94 12.81
CA ASP A 89 5.25 -3.89 13.91
C ASP A 89 4.53 -5.15 13.45
N GLU A 90 4.71 -6.25 14.19
CA GLU A 90 4.03 -7.51 13.89
C GLU A 90 2.52 -7.29 13.76
N GLY A 91 1.93 -7.71 12.64
CA GLY A 91 0.49 -7.61 12.40
C GLY A 91 -0.02 -6.19 12.19
N GLU A 92 0.86 -5.19 12.12
CA GLU A 92 0.42 -3.79 12.12
C GLU A 92 -0.45 -3.44 10.93
N LEU A 93 -0.09 -3.90 9.74
CA LEU A 93 -0.84 -3.54 8.54
C LEU A 93 -2.25 -4.13 8.57
N LEU A 94 -2.40 -5.33 9.10
CA LEU A 94 -3.72 -5.93 9.31
C LEU A 94 -4.55 -5.11 10.29
N ARG A 95 -3.98 -4.76 11.45
CA ARG A 95 -4.70 -3.94 12.44
C ARG A 95 -5.09 -2.59 11.90
N ALA A 96 -4.24 -2.01 11.05
CA ALA A 96 -4.52 -0.68 10.49
C ALA A 96 -5.76 -0.69 9.58
N TYR A 97 -6.02 -1.78 8.88
CA TYR A 97 -7.04 -1.79 7.84
C TYR A 97 -8.24 -2.70 8.10
N GLN A 98 -8.15 -3.65 9.05
CA GLN A 98 -9.23 -4.63 9.24
C GLN A 98 -10.59 -4.00 9.60
N ASP A 99 -10.59 -2.86 10.26
CA ASP A 99 -11.83 -2.17 10.64
C ASP A 99 -12.28 -1.15 9.60
N ARG A 100 -11.42 -0.80 8.65
CA ARG A 100 -11.71 0.21 7.63
C ARG A 100 -12.11 -0.42 6.30
N LEU A 101 -11.54 -1.57 5.99
CA LEU A 101 -11.70 -2.24 4.70
C LEU A 101 -11.98 -3.73 4.94
N LYS A 102 -12.49 -4.40 3.91
CA LYS A 102 -12.59 -5.85 3.93
C LYS A 102 -11.22 -6.42 3.53
N VAL A 103 -10.55 -7.08 4.45
CA VAL A 103 -9.26 -7.72 4.16
C VAL A 103 -9.49 -8.99 3.34
N ILE A 104 -8.87 -9.06 2.18
CA ILE A 104 -8.96 -10.21 1.27
C ILE A 104 -7.81 -11.17 1.52
N ALA A 105 -6.59 -10.62 1.68
CA ALA A 105 -5.40 -11.42 1.94
C ALA A 105 -4.40 -10.60 2.76
N TYR A 106 -3.65 -11.27 3.60
CA TYR A 106 -2.64 -10.63 4.42
C TYR A 106 -1.52 -11.63 4.71
N GLU A 107 -0.28 -11.15 4.66
CA GLU A 107 0.90 -11.91 5.03
C GLU A 107 1.85 -11.06 5.87
N ASP A 108 2.48 -11.68 6.85
CA ASP A 108 3.57 -11.10 7.63
C ASP A 108 4.70 -12.14 7.56
N VAL A 109 5.63 -11.98 6.62
CA VAL A 109 6.52 -13.07 6.20
C VAL A 109 7.93 -12.58 5.91
N VAL A 110 8.87 -13.52 5.89
CA VAL A 110 10.19 -13.32 5.32
C VAL A 110 10.18 -13.89 3.92
N VAL A 111 10.63 -13.09 2.96
CA VAL A 111 10.74 -13.51 1.55
C VAL A 111 12.21 -13.64 1.18
N ASP A 112 12.50 -14.44 0.14
CA ASP A 112 13.85 -14.63 -0.38
C ASP A 112 14.09 -13.82 -1.65
N GLU A 113 13.04 -13.56 -2.40
CA GLU A 113 13.13 -12.89 -3.68
C GLU A 113 12.50 -11.50 -3.65
N PRO A 114 13.05 -10.51 -4.34
CA PRO A 114 14.30 -10.54 -5.12
C PRO A 114 15.56 -10.63 -4.25
N ARG A 115 15.42 -10.39 -2.95
CA ARG A 115 16.46 -10.58 -1.93
C ARG A 115 15.78 -10.81 -0.59
N PRO A 116 16.48 -11.38 0.40
CA PRO A 116 15.88 -11.62 1.72
C PRO A 116 15.35 -10.33 2.35
N ALA A 117 14.11 -10.37 2.82
CA ALA A 117 13.47 -9.23 3.48
C ALA A 117 12.32 -9.72 4.36
N ALA A 118 12.08 -8.97 5.45
CA ALA A 118 10.87 -9.13 6.25
C ALA A 118 9.85 -8.09 5.77
N VAL A 119 8.68 -8.56 5.36
CA VAL A 119 7.65 -7.71 4.77
C VAL A 119 6.27 -8.07 5.28
N GLN A 120 5.35 -7.11 5.20
CA GLN A 120 3.93 -7.38 5.30
C GLN A 120 3.26 -7.00 3.98
N ARG A 121 2.28 -7.79 3.58
CA ARG A 121 1.51 -7.61 2.36
C ARG A 121 0.04 -7.67 2.68
N LEU A 122 -0.71 -6.72 2.16
CA LEU A 122 -2.15 -6.63 2.37
C LEU A 122 -2.85 -6.41 1.05
N CYS A 123 -3.93 -7.15 0.83
CA CYS A 123 -4.92 -6.86 -0.20
C CYS A 123 -6.25 -6.66 0.51
N ALA A 124 -6.86 -5.50 0.32
CA ALA A 124 -8.10 -5.17 1.00
C ALA A 124 -9.01 -4.39 0.06
N GLN A 125 -10.31 -4.44 0.31
CA GLN A 125 -11.30 -3.84 -0.56
C GLN A 125 -12.22 -2.92 0.21
N ALA A 126 -12.50 -1.75 -0.34
CA ALA A 126 -13.48 -0.83 0.22
C ALA A 126 -14.88 -1.42 0.09
N ARG A 127 -15.67 -1.32 1.16
CA ARG A 127 -17.05 -1.81 1.17
C ARG A 127 -17.88 -1.02 0.16
N THR A 128 -18.85 -1.70 -0.43
CA THR A 128 -19.63 -1.11 -1.53
C THR A 128 -20.84 -0.30 -1.07
N ALA A 129 -21.15 -0.34 0.20
CA ALA A 129 -22.27 0.47 0.69
C ALA A 129 -22.23 0.65 2.15
#